data_f03026cc635fa4ceda7f1d574e82c2f1
#
_entry.id   f03026cc635fa4ceda7f1d574e82c2f1
#
_cell.length_a   1.000
_cell.length_b   1.000
_cell.length_c   1.000
_cell.angle_alpha   90.00
_cell.angle_beta   90.00
_cell.angle_gamma   90.00
#
_symmetry.space_group_name_H-M   'P 1'
#
loop_
_entity.id
_entity.type
_entity.pdbx_description
1 polymer ?
#
loop_
_entity_poly.entity_id
_entity_poly.type
_entity_poly.pdbx_seq_one_letter_code
_entity_poly.pdbx_strand_id
1 'polypeptide(L)'
;IAYCNQYLAEAGDQDATKLAEIRFLRAYEYFSLMDGWGNIPFTLQPLTKPERYTRAQVYEWLEKELLEIEPSLSEAKAKKSTDAGYGRVDKAACWLLLSRLYLNAEVYTGTPQWAKAKEYAKKVMDSSYKLNTKRVNGWSAYQMLFMGDNGETDAAYEGIFPLLQDGLKTTSWGTTLFLLASTYDQDMHANPNNPKATNGTDQAWGGNRARPDLVKKFFPNGNMPNLERYATAEAAGGDRALFDGVNRSLDNDDVATFKSGFGVAKFTNFKTDGSAGHDATFPDADFFLMRAAEAYLNFAEADARINGGQTTDEGTAAINAIRKRAN
;
A
#
# COMPACT_ATOMS: atom_id res chain seq x y z
N ILE A 1 8.28 -10.97 13.79
CA ILE A 1 8.64 -10.60 15.17
C ILE A 1 9.67 -11.58 15.72
N ALA A 2 9.41 -12.90 15.72
CA ALA A 2 10.34 -13.89 16.29
C ALA A 2 11.74 -13.80 15.65
N TYR A 3 11.82 -13.76 14.32
CA TYR A 3 13.10 -13.60 13.61
C TYR A 3 13.79 -12.27 13.93
N CYS A 4 13.05 -11.16 14.06
CA CYS A 4 13.61 -9.89 14.47
C CYS A 4 14.20 -9.97 15.86
N ASN A 5 13.48 -10.56 16.83
CA ASN A 5 13.97 -10.74 18.20
C ASN A 5 15.24 -11.60 18.23
N GLN A 6 15.28 -12.71 17.49
CA GLN A 6 16.45 -13.57 17.40
C GLN A 6 17.63 -12.84 16.79
N TYR A 7 17.44 -12.17 15.65
CA TYR A 7 18.51 -11.40 15.01
C TYR A 7 19.10 -10.34 15.96
N LEU A 8 18.24 -9.56 16.62
CA LEU A 8 18.68 -8.49 17.53
C LEU A 8 19.40 -9.02 18.78
N ALA A 9 19.08 -10.25 19.25
CA ALA A 9 19.76 -10.89 20.36
C ALA A 9 21.15 -11.41 19.98
N GLU A 10 21.36 -11.81 18.72
CA GLU A 10 22.59 -12.43 18.22
C GLU A 10 23.54 -11.45 17.50
N ALA A 11 23.01 -10.30 17.06
CA ALA A 11 23.74 -9.40 16.14
C ALA A 11 24.94 -8.69 16.74
N GLY A 12 25.05 -8.56 18.08
CA GLY A 12 26.15 -7.84 18.74
C GLY A 12 26.26 -6.37 18.30
N ASP A 13 27.46 -5.82 18.31
CA ASP A 13 27.78 -4.43 17.92
C ASP A 13 27.95 -4.30 16.40
N GLN A 14 26.91 -4.66 15.64
CA GLN A 14 26.94 -4.55 14.19
C GLN A 14 26.51 -3.14 13.72
N ASP A 15 26.48 -2.98 12.39
CA ASP A 15 26.03 -1.77 11.69
C ASP A 15 24.73 -1.21 12.29
N ALA A 16 24.81 -0.02 12.88
CA ALA A 16 23.69 0.65 13.54
C ALA A 16 22.48 0.84 12.61
N THR A 17 22.72 1.04 11.32
CA THR A 17 21.63 1.19 10.32
C THR A 17 20.89 -0.13 10.14
N LYS A 18 21.58 -1.25 10.04
CA LYS A 18 20.94 -2.58 9.94
C LYS A 18 20.14 -2.92 11.18
N LEU A 19 20.68 -2.62 12.36
CA LEU A 19 19.95 -2.82 13.62
C LEU A 19 18.68 -1.97 13.66
N ALA A 20 18.75 -0.71 13.24
CA ALA A 20 17.60 0.18 13.16
C ALA A 20 16.54 -0.33 12.16
N GLU A 21 16.94 -0.84 11.00
CA GLU A 21 16.04 -1.45 10.03
C GLU A 21 15.31 -2.67 10.59
N ILE A 22 16.00 -3.57 11.29
CA ILE A 22 15.37 -4.74 11.92
C ILE A 22 14.44 -4.33 13.07
N ARG A 23 14.81 -3.33 13.86
CA ARG A 23 13.95 -2.74 14.89
C ARG A 23 12.70 -2.11 14.27
N PHE A 24 12.84 -1.43 13.12
CA PHE A 24 11.69 -0.90 12.38
C PHE A 24 10.76 -2.02 11.89
N LEU A 25 11.29 -3.10 11.29
CA LEU A 25 10.48 -4.25 10.86
C LEU A 25 9.68 -4.83 12.03
N ARG A 26 10.32 -5.02 13.19
CA ARG A 26 9.66 -5.47 14.41
C ARG A 26 8.56 -4.51 14.86
N ALA A 27 8.84 -3.20 14.82
CA ALA A 27 7.85 -2.18 15.17
C ALA A 27 6.66 -2.18 14.20
N TYR A 28 6.91 -2.31 12.89
CA TYR A 28 5.86 -2.41 11.88
C TYR A 28 4.93 -3.63 12.10
N GLU A 29 5.51 -4.79 12.44
CA GLU A 29 4.77 -6.00 12.78
C GLU A 29 3.90 -5.82 14.03
N TYR A 30 4.45 -5.21 15.09
CA TYR A 30 3.69 -4.90 16.32
C TYR A 30 2.62 -3.84 16.08
N PHE A 31 2.88 -2.83 15.24
CA PHE A 31 1.86 -1.88 14.80
C PHE A 31 0.69 -2.60 14.12
N SER A 32 0.99 -3.50 13.18
CA SER A 32 -0.02 -4.27 12.44
C SER A 32 -0.87 -5.17 13.37
N LEU A 33 -0.22 -5.80 14.35
CA LEU A 33 -0.94 -6.60 15.36
C LEU A 33 -1.82 -5.71 16.25
N MET A 34 -1.30 -4.59 16.74
CA MET A 34 -2.06 -3.66 17.59
C MET A 34 -3.27 -3.09 16.86
N ASP A 35 -3.10 -2.70 15.60
CA ASP A 35 -4.16 -2.13 14.78
C ASP A 35 -5.27 -3.15 14.50
N GLY A 36 -4.90 -4.40 14.19
CA GLY A 36 -5.84 -5.47 13.87
C GLY A 36 -6.55 -6.09 15.09
N TRP A 37 -5.88 -6.21 16.23
CA TRP A 37 -6.39 -6.98 17.40
C TRP A 37 -6.43 -6.20 18.72
N GLY A 38 -5.89 -5.02 18.78
CA GLY A 38 -5.89 -4.16 19.97
C GLY A 38 -4.90 -4.63 21.04
N ASN A 39 -5.35 -5.43 22.00
CA ASN A 39 -4.48 -5.99 23.04
C ASN A 39 -3.82 -7.27 22.52
N ILE A 40 -2.50 -7.32 22.56
CA ILE A 40 -1.70 -8.34 21.88
C ILE A 40 -0.68 -9.02 22.81
N PRO A 41 -0.22 -10.24 22.48
CA PRO A 41 0.98 -10.80 23.11
C PRO A 41 2.21 -10.00 22.66
N PHE A 42 3.07 -9.65 23.63
CA PHE A 42 4.24 -8.81 23.42
C PHE A 42 5.49 -9.40 24.09
N THR A 43 6.59 -9.48 23.34
CA THR A 43 7.92 -9.83 23.85
C THR A 43 9.00 -9.31 22.93
N LEU A 44 10.10 -8.86 23.49
CA LEU A 44 11.31 -8.44 22.76
C LEU A 44 12.44 -9.48 22.83
N GLN A 45 12.20 -10.58 23.52
CA GLN A 45 13.19 -11.65 23.72
C GLN A 45 12.82 -12.89 22.92
N PRO A 46 13.79 -13.56 22.27
CA PRO A 46 13.55 -14.83 21.61
C PRO A 46 13.15 -15.90 22.62
N LEU A 47 12.30 -16.83 22.22
CA LEU A 47 11.88 -18.01 22.99
C LEU A 47 11.27 -17.72 24.38
N THR A 48 10.87 -16.48 24.63
CA THR A 48 10.26 -16.05 25.90
C THR A 48 8.75 -16.03 25.76
N LYS A 49 8.05 -16.50 26.82
CA LYS A 49 6.58 -16.42 26.87
C LYS A 49 6.17 -14.94 26.82
N PRO A 50 5.33 -14.53 25.84
CA PRO A 50 4.91 -13.14 25.73
C PRO A 50 3.98 -12.75 26.89
N GLU A 51 4.04 -11.49 27.30
CA GLU A 51 3.07 -10.86 28.19
C GLU A 51 1.94 -10.23 27.35
N ARG A 52 0.78 -10.04 27.98
CA ARG A 52 -0.32 -9.33 27.32
C ARG A 52 -0.14 -7.82 27.50
N TYR A 53 0.08 -7.13 26.40
CA TYR A 53 0.09 -5.67 26.38
C TYR A 53 -1.26 -5.13 25.92
N THR A 54 -1.71 -4.05 26.54
CA THR A 54 -2.85 -3.26 26.08
C THR A 54 -2.44 -2.45 24.85
N ARG A 55 -3.44 -2.05 24.06
CA ARG A 55 -3.23 -1.19 22.89
C ARG A 55 -2.42 0.08 23.24
N ALA A 56 -2.72 0.73 24.36
CA ALA A 56 -2.01 1.92 24.81
C ALA A 56 -0.53 1.63 25.16
N GLN A 57 -0.25 0.50 25.82
CA GLN A 57 1.15 0.11 26.11
C GLN A 57 1.95 -0.19 24.84
N VAL A 58 1.32 -0.83 23.83
CA VAL A 58 1.99 -1.07 22.56
C VAL A 58 2.22 0.25 21.81
N TYR A 59 1.25 1.17 21.84
CA TYR A 59 1.41 2.51 21.27
C TYR A 59 2.60 3.27 21.87
N GLU A 60 2.70 3.32 23.20
CA GLU A 60 3.81 3.99 23.92
C GLU A 60 5.16 3.37 23.55
N TRP A 61 5.22 2.04 23.47
CA TRP A 61 6.44 1.35 23.05
C TRP A 61 6.79 1.67 21.59
N LEU A 62 5.82 1.65 20.68
CA LEU A 62 6.02 1.96 19.26
C LEU A 62 6.55 3.39 19.06
N GLU A 63 5.95 4.38 19.73
CA GLU A 63 6.39 5.77 19.66
C GLU A 63 7.87 5.87 20.10
N LYS A 64 8.20 5.32 21.26
CA LYS A 64 9.56 5.33 21.78
C LYS A 64 10.54 4.63 20.85
N GLU A 65 10.23 3.42 20.40
CA GLU A 65 11.08 2.62 19.53
C GLU A 65 11.38 3.33 18.20
N LEU A 66 10.35 3.87 17.55
CA LEU A 66 10.49 4.56 16.27
C LEU A 66 11.30 5.86 16.40
N LEU A 67 11.08 6.65 17.44
CA LEU A 67 11.85 7.87 17.68
C LEU A 67 13.32 7.58 18.01
N GLU A 68 13.60 6.46 18.69
CA GLU A 68 14.96 6.06 19.04
C GLU A 68 15.76 5.60 17.82
N ILE A 69 15.13 4.85 16.88
CA ILE A 69 15.81 4.33 15.70
C ILE A 69 15.94 5.34 14.57
N GLU A 70 15.07 6.36 14.50
CA GLU A 70 15.04 7.34 13.42
C GLU A 70 16.44 7.91 13.06
N PRO A 71 17.27 8.35 14.01
CA PRO A 71 18.58 8.93 13.69
C PRO A 71 19.55 7.93 13.03
N SER A 72 19.40 6.63 13.28
CA SER A 72 20.27 5.58 12.76
C SER A 72 19.84 5.02 11.40
N LEU A 73 18.64 5.34 10.95
CA LEU A 73 18.17 4.96 9.62
C LEU A 73 18.84 5.80 8.52
N SER A 74 18.97 5.22 7.35
CA SER A 74 19.45 5.94 6.16
C SER A 74 18.54 7.12 5.80
N GLU A 75 19.10 8.13 5.14
CA GLU A 75 18.33 9.31 4.71
C GLU A 75 17.18 8.93 3.78
N ALA A 76 16.07 9.66 3.88
CA ALA A 76 14.89 9.47 3.06
C ALA A 76 15.20 9.75 1.58
N LYS A 77 15.47 8.67 0.82
CA LYS A 77 15.88 8.77 -0.58
C LYS A 77 15.08 7.79 -1.43
N ALA A 78 14.24 8.35 -2.32
CA ALA A 78 13.50 7.57 -3.31
C ALA A 78 14.45 6.83 -4.25
N LYS A 79 14.15 5.58 -4.56
CA LYS A 79 14.99 4.64 -5.32
C LYS A 79 14.16 3.84 -6.30
N LYS A 80 14.82 3.32 -7.34
CA LYS A 80 14.31 2.29 -8.26
C LYS A 80 14.96 0.94 -7.95
N SER A 81 14.44 -0.14 -8.52
CA SER A 81 15.00 -1.49 -8.37
C SER A 81 16.47 -1.63 -8.79
N THR A 82 16.95 -0.74 -9.68
CA THR A 82 18.36 -0.66 -10.08
C THR A 82 19.27 0.06 -9.08
N ASP A 83 18.73 0.77 -8.11
CA ASP A 83 19.50 1.51 -7.13
C ASP A 83 19.87 0.64 -5.93
N ALA A 84 21.09 0.83 -5.42
CA ALA A 84 21.53 0.14 -4.22
C ALA A 84 20.64 0.46 -3.01
N GLY A 85 20.19 -0.57 -2.33
CA GLY A 85 19.31 -0.45 -1.16
C GLY A 85 17.84 -0.16 -1.48
N TYR A 86 17.38 -0.39 -2.72
CA TYR A 86 15.97 -0.46 -3.02
C TYR A 86 15.28 -1.53 -2.16
N GLY A 87 14.10 -1.21 -1.63
CA GLY A 87 13.38 -2.10 -0.71
C GLY A 87 13.85 -2.07 0.75
N ARG A 88 14.97 -1.41 1.07
CA ARG A 88 15.40 -1.23 2.45
C ARG A 88 14.69 -0.04 3.11
N VAL A 89 14.45 -0.18 4.40
CA VAL A 89 13.83 0.87 5.22
C VAL A 89 14.74 2.08 5.33
N ASP A 90 14.16 3.27 5.25
CA ASP A 90 14.81 4.54 5.49
C ASP A 90 13.96 5.46 6.42
N LYS A 91 14.43 6.68 6.65
CA LYS A 91 13.71 7.65 7.51
C LYS A 91 12.28 7.92 7.03
N ALA A 92 11.99 7.89 5.72
CA ALA A 92 10.65 8.15 5.22
C ALA A 92 9.65 7.05 5.65
N ALA A 93 10.08 5.79 5.68
CA ALA A 93 9.25 4.70 6.20
C ALA A 93 8.95 4.88 7.69
N CYS A 94 9.96 5.28 8.47
CA CYS A 94 9.80 5.58 9.89
C CYS A 94 8.83 6.76 10.11
N TRP A 95 8.99 7.85 9.38
CA TRP A 95 8.10 9.01 9.46
C TRP A 95 6.66 8.68 9.08
N LEU A 96 6.48 7.88 8.03
CA LEU A 96 5.13 7.51 7.62
C LEU A 96 4.44 6.59 8.64
N LEU A 97 5.19 5.67 9.26
CA LEU A 97 4.66 4.82 10.34
C LEU A 97 4.32 5.65 11.58
N LEU A 98 5.15 6.62 11.97
CA LEU A 98 4.85 7.58 13.03
C LEU A 98 3.61 8.42 12.70
N SER A 99 3.46 8.88 11.44
CA SER A 99 2.27 9.60 11.01
C SER A 99 1.00 8.74 11.16
N ARG A 100 1.02 7.46 10.76
CA ARG A 100 -0.10 6.51 10.98
C ARG A 100 -0.42 6.35 12.46
N LEU A 101 0.62 6.15 13.27
CA LEU A 101 0.50 5.94 14.70
C LEU A 101 -0.16 7.14 15.38
N TYR A 102 0.29 8.36 15.07
CA TYR A 102 -0.24 9.60 15.63
C TYR A 102 -1.64 9.96 15.13
N LEU A 103 -1.94 9.66 13.86
CA LEU A 103 -3.26 9.92 13.28
C LEU A 103 -4.35 9.14 14.01
N ASN A 104 -4.03 7.92 14.43
CA ASN A 104 -4.93 7.02 15.15
C ASN A 104 -4.71 6.98 16.67
N ALA A 105 -3.91 7.89 17.22
CA ALA A 105 -3.57 7.93 18.66
C ALA A 105 -4.81 7.99 19.57
N GLU A 106 -5.83 8.75 19.18
CA GLU A 106 -7.09 8.84 19.92
C GLU A 106 -7.79 7.49 20.05
N VAL A 107 -7.78 6.66 19.00
CA VAL A 107 -8.34 5.30 19.02
C VAL A 107 -7.53 4.38 19.92
N TYR A 108 -6.20 4.53 19.93
CA TYR A 108 -5.30 3.65 20.66
C TYR A 108 -5.19 4.01 22.15
N THR A 109 -5.25 5.30 22.48
CA THR A 109 -4.92 5.82 23.83
C THR A 109 -6.05 6.66 24.46
N GLY A 110 -7.04 7.07 23.69
CA GLY A 110 -8.04 8.06 24.10
C GLY A 110 -7.57 9.51 23.96
N THR A 111 -6.32 9.76 23.52
CA THR A 111 -5.74 11.10 23.40
C THR A 111 -5.29 11.37 21.97
N PRO A 112 -5.85 12.40 21.29
CA PRO A 112 -5.47 12.72 19.92
C PRO A 112 -4.05 13.31 19.83
N GLN A 113 -3.33 12.98 18.74
CA GLN A 113 -1.98 13.47 18.44
C GLN A 113 -1.89 14.02 17.02
N TRP A 114 -2.94 14.65 16.52
CA TRP A 114 -3.05 15.07 15.11
C TRP A 114 -1.96 16.06 14.68
N ALA A 115 -1.48 16.92 15.58
CA ALA A 115 -0.38 17.83 15.27
C ALA A 115 0.91 17.07 14.90
N LYS A 116 1.25 16.02 15.66
CA LYS A 116 2.39 15.14 15.36
C LYS A 116 2.14 14.36 14.06
N ALA A 117 0.91 13.86 13.83
CA ALA A 117 0.56 13.17 12.60
C ALA A 117 0.81 14.04 11.36
N LYS A 118 0.38 15.31 11.42
CA LYS A 118 0.60 16.32 10.36
C LYS A 118 2.10 16.58 10.16
N GLU A 119 2.86 16.76 11.24
CA GLU A 119 4.30 17.01 11.19
C GLU A 119 5.05 15.89 10.48
N TYR A 120 4.83 14.63 10.89
CA TYR A 120 5.52 13.49 10.30
C TYR A 120 5.07 13.18 8.87
N ALA A 121 3.81 13.40 8.52
CA ALA A 121 3.35 13.37 7.14
C ALA A 121 4.05 14.42 6.28
N LYS A 122 4.23 15.63 6.81
CA LYS A 122 4.94 16.72 6.12
C LYS A 122 6.41 16.37 5.85
N LYS A 123 7.13 15.76 6.80
CA LYS A 123 8.50 15.27 6.58
C LYS A 123 8.60 14.34 5.37
N VAL A 124 7.63 13.42 5.21
CA VAL A 124 7.56 12.54 4.03
C VAL A 124 7.30 13.33 2.75
N MET A 125 6.33 14.25 2.76
CA MET A 125 5.98 15.07 1.59
C MET A 125 7.14 15.95 1.13
N ASP A 126 7.99 16.42 2.05
CA ASP A 126 9.15 17.28 1.78
C ASP A 126 10.39 16.48 1.36
N SER A 127 10.38 15.14 1.51
CA SER A 127 11.48 14.27 1.13
C SER A 127 11.64 14.11 -0.40
N SER A 128 12.54 13.23 -0.81
CA SER A 128 12.70 12.88 -2.23
C SER A 128 11.59 12.00 -2.80
N TYR A 129 10.78 11.36 -1.95
CA TYR A 129 9.62 10.59 -2.38
C TYR A 129 8.51 11.50 -2.92
N LYS A 130 7.99 11.20 -4.11
CA LYS A 130 7.02 12.07 -4.80
C LYS A 130 5.90 11.26 -5.40
N LEU A 131 4.73 11.88 -5.55
CA LEU A 131 3.65 11.31 -6.34
C LEU A 131 4.15 11.07 -7.77
N ASN A 132 3.92 9.88 -8.31
CA ASN A 132 4.11 9.64 -9.73
C ASN A 132 3.08 10.45 -10.52
N THR A 133 3.55 11.31 -11.42
CA THR A 133 2.70 12.19 -12.24
C THR A 133 2.93 12.00 -13.73
N LYS A 134 3.87 11.14 -14.12
CA LYS A 134 4.21 10.90 -15.52
C LYS A 134 3.40 9.76 -16.11
N ARG A 135 2.90 9.95 -17.31
CA ARG A 135 2.31 8.91 -18.16
C ARG A 135 3.40 8.33 -19.06
N VAL A 136 3.37 7.01 -19.29
CA VAL A 136 4.34 6.32 -20.14
C VAL A 136 3.59 5.32 -21.02
N ASN A 137 3.86 5.31 -22.32
CA ASN A 137 3.28 4.36 -23.29
C ASN A 137 1.75 4.25 -23.24
N GLY A 138 1.06 5.34 -22.92
CA GLY A 138 -0.42 5.36 -22.80
C GLY A 138 -0.94 4.96 -21.41
N TRP A 139 -0.09 4.45 -20.52
CA TRP A 139 -0.48 4.16 -19.14
C TRP A 139 -0.51 5.42 -18.29
N SER A 140 -1.52 5.53 -17.43
CA SER A 140 -1.61 6.65 -16.52
C SER A 140 -0.58 6.56 -15.39
N ALA A 141 -0.26 7.71 -14.80
CA ALA A 141 0.62 7.78 -13.64
C ALA A 141 0.13 6.92 -12.45
N TYR A 142 -1.19 6.78 -12.32
CA TYR A 142 -1.79 5.94 -11.28
C TYR A 142 -1.65 4.45 -11.59
N GLN A 143 -1.96 4.03 -12.82
CA GLN A 143 -1.89 2.63 -13.24
C GLN A 143 -0.49 2.06 -13.11
N MET A 144 0.54 2.84 -13.46
CA MET A 144 1.94 2.42 -13.36
C MET A 144 2.38 1.98 -11.95
N LEU A 145 1.72 2.44 -10.90
CA LEU A 145 2.01 2.03 -9.52
C LEU A 145 1.68 0.54 -9.24
N PHE A 146 0.92 -0.10 -10.12
CA PHE A 146 0.36 -1.45 -9.94
C PHE A 146 0.67 -2.37 -11.10
N MET A 147 1.69 -2.05 -11.89
CA MET A 147 2.16 -2.80 -13.07
C MET A 147 3.42 -3.60 -12.77
N GLY A 148 3.73 -4.58 -13.62
CA GLY A 148 4.85 -5.50 -13.45
C GLY A 148 6.24 -4.85 -13.36
N ASP A 149 6.40 -3.65 -13.88
CA ASP A 149 7.63 -2.86 -13.84
C ASP A 149 7.55 -1.64 -12.91
N ASN A 150 6.64 -1.66 -11.92
CA ASN A 150 6.46 -0.53 -11.00
C ASN A 150 7.70 -0.20 -10.16
N GLY A 151 8.57 -1.17 -9.90
CA GLY A 151 9.87 -0.98 -9.27
C GLY A 151 10.96 -0.42 -10.20
N GLU A 152 10.79 -0.55 -11.52
CA GLU A 152 11.78 -0.17 -12.54
C GLU A 152 11.53 1.24 -13.11
N THR A 153 10.29 1.72 -13.07
CA THR A 153 9.86 3.01 -13.62
C THR A 153 9.88 4.14 -12.59
N ASP A 154 9.52 5.36 -12.99
CA ASP A 154 9.39 6.49 -12.05
C ASP A 154 8.29 6.27 -11.00
N ALA A 155 7.40 5.28 -11.18
CA ALA A 155 6.43 4.87 -10.17
C ALA A 155 7.10 4.41 -8.86
N ALA A 156 8.30 3.82 -8.94
CA ALA A 156 9.09 3.41 -7.78
C ALA A 156 9.39 4.57 -6.81
N TYR A 157 9.54 5.80 -7.32
CA TYR A 157 9.82 6.97 -6.49
C TYR A 157 8.64 7.39 -5.58
N GLU A 158 7.45 6.84 -5.80
CA GLU A 158 6.32 6.96 -4.89
C GLU A 158 6.34 5.86 -3.80
N GLY A 159 6.97 4.71 -4.07
CA GLY A 159 7.07 3.57 -3.17
C GLY A 159 8.11 3.78 -2.07
N ILE A 160 7.67 3.95 -0.82
CA ILE A 160 8.55 4.18 0.33
C ILE A 160 9.04 2.85 0.92
N PHE A 161 8.15 1.88 1.02
CA PHE A 161 8.47 0.56 1.55
C PHE A 161 7.84 -0.51 0.65
N PRO A 162 8.54 -0.93 -0.41
CA PRO A 162 8.09 -2.00 -1.29
C PRO A 162 8.38 -3.38 -0.69
N LEU A 163 7.44 -4.29 -0.86
CA LEU A 163 7.66 -5.71 -0.75
C LEU A 163 8.04 -6.22 -2.13
N LEU A 164 9.30 -6.59 -2.29
CA LEU A 164 9.90 -6.85 -3.60
C LEU A 164 9.36 -8.13 -4.24
N GLN A 165 9.10 -8.05 -5.54
CA GLN A 165 8.66 -9.15 -6.38
C GLN A 165 9.51 -9.17 -7.68
N ASP A 166 9.94 -10.34 -8.12
CA ASP A 166 10.73 -10.48 -9.36
C ASP A 166 10.31 -11.68 -10.23
N GLY A 167 9.24 -12.36 -9.81
CA GLY A 167 8.73 -13.55 -10.51
C GLY A 167 9.68 -14.74 -10.56
N LEU A 168 10.92 -14.61 -10.12
CA LEU A 168 11.96 -15.63 -10.23
C LEU A 168 12.41 -16.17 -8.88
N LYS A 169 12.83 -15.29 -7.97
CA LYS A 169 13.28 -15.62 -6.61
C LYS A 169 12.15 -15.50 -5.60
N THR A 170 11.25 -14.58 -5.84
CA THR A 170 10.07 -14.31 -5.01
C THR A 170 8.85 -15.05 -5.55
N THR A 171 8.81 -16.37 -5.35
CA THR A 171 7.75 -17.27 -5.83
C THR A 171 6.66 -17.51 -4.79
N SER A 172 6.15 -16.43 -4.21
CA SER A 172 5.12 -16.49 -3.16
C SER A 172 3.71 -16.56 -3.74
N TRP A 173 2.86 -17.44 -3.18
CA TRP A 173 1.42 -17.51 -3.46
C TRP A 173 0.62 -16.40 -2.76
N GLY A 174 1.26 -15.61 -1.91
CA GLY A 174 0.71 -14.43 -1.25
C GLY A 174 1.01 -13.13 -2.01
N THR A 175 0.92 -12.01 -1.27
CA THR A 175 1.28 -10.66 -1.75
C THR A 175 0.59 -10.26 -3.06
N THR A 176 1.34 -9.82 -4.04
CA THR A 176 0.80 -9.33 -5.32
C THR A 176 0.10 -10.42 -6.12
N LEU A 177 0.61 -11.67 -6.10
CA LEU A 177 -0.08 -12.78 -6.76
C LEU A 177 -1.47 -13.01 -6.18
N PHE A 178 -1.61 -13.00 -4.86
CA PHE A 178 -2.93 -13.13 -4.22
C PHE A 178 -3.90 -12.03 -4.70
N LEU A 179 -3.42 -10.78 -4.78
CA LEU A 179 -4.24 -9.65 -5.24
C LEU A 179 -4.62 -9.77 -6.71
N LEU A 180 -3.70 -10.25 -7.55
CA LEU A 180 -3.95 -10.50 -8.97
C LEU A 180 -4.93 -11.63 -9.17
N ALA A 181 -4.68 -12.78 -8.57
CA ALA A 181 -5.41 -14.01 -8.85
C ALA A 181 -6.78 -14.08 -8.18
N SER A 182 -6.88 -13.59 -6.92
CA SER A 182 -8.14 -13.68 -6.16
C SER A 182 -9.23 -12.75 -6.67
N THR A 183 -8.88 -11.72 -7.45
CA THR A 183 -9.83 -10.71 -7.95
C THR A 183 -10.19 -10.91 -9.42
N TYR A 184 -9.67 -11.95 -10.06
CA TYR A 184 -9.95 -12.37 -11.44
C TYR A 184 -10.59 -13.75 -11.47
N ASP A 185 -11.41 -14.02 -12.50
CA ASP A 185 -11.89 -15.35 -12.89
C ASP A 185 -11.39 -15.76 -14.28
N GLN A 186 -11.73 -16.97 -14.70
CA GLN A 186 -11.31 -17.50 -16.00
C GLN A 186 -11.93 -16.74 -17.18
N ASP A 187 -13.13 -16.17 -17.02
CA ASP A 187 -13.79 -15.38 -18.08
C ASP A 187 -13.04 -14.06 -18.31
N MET A 188 -12.52 -13.43 -17.25
CA MET A 188 -11.66 -12.25 -17.38
C MET A 188 -10.33 -12.60 -18.06
N HIS A 189 -9.76 -13.77 -17.76
CA HIS A 189 -8.55 -14.28 -18.40
C HIS A 189 -8.72 -14.65 -19.86
N ALA A 190 -9.88 -15.18 -20.20
CA ALA A 190 -10.16 -15.73 -21.52
C ALA A 190 -10.55 -14.67 -22.57
N ASN A 191 -10.35 -13.38 -22.31
CA ASN A 191 -10.73 -12.34 -23.27
C ASN A 191 -9.69 -12.21 -24.41
N PRO A 192 -9.85 -12.95 -25.54
CA PRO A 192 -8.90 -12.95 -26.64
C PRO A 192 -8.88 -11.63 -27.41
N ASN A 193 -9.92 -10.79 -27.26
CA ASN A 193 -10.07 -9.53 -27.98
C ASN A 193 -9.37 -8.38 -27.25
N ASN A 194 -9.04 -8.57 -25.98
CA ASN A 194 -8.29 -7.57 -25.19
C ASN A 194 -7.34 -8.25 -24.20
N PRO A 195 -6.12 -8.62 -24.64
CA PRO A 195 -5.10 -9.21 -23.76
C PRO A 195 -4.77 -8.34 -22.55
N LYS A 196 -4.90 -7.01 -22.67
CA LYS A 196 -4.69 -6.06 -21.57
C LYS A 196 -5.78 -6.11 -20.49
N ALA A 197 -6.93 -6.73 -20.78
CA ALA A 197 -7.98 -6.96 -19.76
C ALA A 197 -7.61 -8.10 -18.79
N THR A 198 -6.63 -8.93 -19.12
CA THR A 198 -6.11 -9.96 -18.22
C THR A 198 -5.19 -9.37 -17.15
N ASN A 199 -4.86 -10.14 -16.12
CA ASN A 199 -3.97 -9.67 -15.04
C ASN A 199 -2.48 -9.86 -15.33
N GLY A 200 -2.11 -10.45 -16.47
CA GLY A 200 -0.72 -10.70 -16.86
C GLY A 200 -0.08 -11.92 -16.18
N THR A 201 -0.87 -12.79 -15.54
CA THR A 201 -0.45 -14.10 -15.02
C THR A 201 -1.41 -15.19 -15.55
N ASP A 202 -1.07 -16.46 -15.36
CA ASP A 202 -1.94 -17.60 -15.68
C ASP A 202 -2.94 -17.94 -14.56
N GLN A 203 -2.99 -17.12 -13.49
CA GLN A 203 -3.78 -17.39 -12.29
C GLN A 203 -5.06 -16.54 -12.23
N ALA A 204 -6.19 -17.19 -11.97
CA ALA A 204 -7.50 -16.57 -11.78
C ALA A 204 -8.38 -17.46 -10.87
N TRP A 205 -8.44 -17.10 -9.59
CA TRP A 205 -9.05 -17.97 -8.55
C TRP A 205 -10.52 -17.65 -8.27
N GLY A 206 -10.99 -16.45 -8.63
CA GLY A 206 -12.38 -16.06 -8.48
C GLY A 206 -12.86 -15.98 -7.03
N GLY A 207 -12.29 -15.08 -6.23
CA GLY A 207 -12.58 -14.95 -4.79
C GLY A 207 -13.04 -13.56 -4.35
N ASN A 208 -12.14 -12.59 -4.33
CA ASN A 208 -12.39 -11.26 -3.81
C ASN A 208 -13.08 -10.34 -4.84
N ARG A 209 -14.14 -9.66 -4.40
CA ARG A 209 -14.95 -8.74 -5.21
C ARG A 209 -15.10 -7.40 -4.50
N ALA A 210 -15.32 -6.34 -5.28
CA ALA A 210 -15.66 -5.04 -4.72
C ALA A 210 -17.06 -5.06 -4.11
N ARG A 211 -17.20 -4.45 -2.94
CA ARG A 211 -18.53 -4.17 -2.37
C ARG A 211 -19.18 -3.02 -3.13
N PRO A 212 -20.53 -3.02 -3.26
CA PRO A 212 -21.27 -1.96 -3.96
C PRO A 212 -20.92 -0.56 -3.48
N ASP A 213 -20.77 -0.37 -2.17
CA ASP A 213 -20.46 0.93 -1.56
C ASP A 213 -19.14 1.53 -2.04
N LEU A 214 -18.15 0.69 -2.34
CA LEU A 214 -16.88 1.16 -2.91
C LEU A 214 -17.08 1.61 -4.35
N VAL A 215 -17.72 0.78 -5.19
CA VAL A 215 -17.94 1.10 -6.61
C VAL A 215 -18.78 2.36 -6.76
N LYS A 216 -19.86 2.49 -5.99
CA LYS A 216 -20.76 3.67 -5.99
C LYS A 216 -20.04 4.99 -5.71
N LYS A 217 -18.92 4.98 -4.97
CA LYS A 217 -18.12 6.21 -4.71
C LYS A 217 -17.49 6.78 -5.99
N PHE A 218 -17.28 5.97 -7.00
CA PHE A 218 -16.77 6.41 -8.31
C PHE A 218 -17.87 6.82 -9.27
N PHE A 219 -19.12 6.47 -8.98
CA PHE A 219 -20.29 6.75 -9.79
C PHE A 219 -21.40 7.40 -8.96
N PRO A 220 -21.21 8.64 -8.48
CA PRO A 220 -22.13 9.30 -7.54
C PRO A 220 -23.54 9.52 -8.13
N ASN A 221 -23.67 9.53 -9.46
CA ASN A 221 -24.96 9.69 -10.17
C ASN A 221 -25.69 8.36 -10.40
N GLY A 222 -25.20 7.24 -9.91
CA GLY A 222 -25.88 5.95 -9.92
C GLY A 222 -25.75 5.12 -11.20
N ASN A 223 -25.22 5.65 -12.29
CA ASN A 223 -25.05 4.94 -13.55
C ASN A 223 -23.71 4.21 -13.60
N MET A 224 -23.67 3.00 -13.05
CA MET A 224 -22.48 2.15 -13.07
C MET A 224 -22.54 1.24 -14.30
N PRO A 225 -21.59 1.37 -15.24
CA PRO A 225 -21.59 0.56 -16.45
C PRO A 225 -21.05 -0.84 -16.20
N ASN A 226 -21.60 -1.81 -16.93
CA ASN A 226 -21.04 -3.17 -17.00
C ASN A 226 -19.91 -3.21 -18.05
N LEU A 227 -18.79 -2.62 -17.71
CA LEU A 227 -17.63 -2.46 -18.59
C LEU A 227 -16.41 -3.18 -18.02
N GLU A 228 -15.44 -3.46 -18.87
CA GLU A 228 -14.13 -3.92 -18.43
C GLU A 228 -13.37 -2.77 -17.75
N ARG A 229 -12.26 -3.11 -17.05
CA ARG A 229 -11.61 -2.21 -16.07
C ARG A 229 -11.21 -0.83 -16.60
N TYR A 230 -10.63 -0.74 -17.82
CA TYR A 230 -10.17 0.56 -18.34
C TYR A 230 -11.33 1.42 -18.83
N ALA A 231 -12.32 0.82 -19.49
CA ALA A 231 -13.53 1.50 -19.84
C ALA A 231 -14.36 1.92 -18.62
N THR A 232 -14.32 1.13 -17.54
CA THR A 232 -14.93 1.51 -16.25
C THR A 232 -14.24 2.72 -15.65
N ALA A 233 -12.91 2.77 -15.65
CA ALA A 233 -12.14 3.92 -15.17
C ALA A 233 -12.42 5.19 -15.99
N GLU A 234 -12.45 5.08 -17.34
CA GLU A 234 -12.78 6.18 -18.23
C GLU A 234 -14.22 6.69 -17.97
N ALA A 235 -15.20 5.79 -17.84
CA ALA A 235 -16.58 6.14 -17.54
C ALA A 235 -16.75 6.84 -16.18
N ALA A 236 -15.87 6.55 -15.22
CA ALA A 236 -15.81 7.23 -13.91
C ALA A 236 -15.10 8.60 -13.97
N GLY A 237 -14.55 8.97 -15.13
CA GLY A 237 -13.84 10.23 -15.31
C GLY A 237 -12.46 10.28 -14.63
N GLY A 238 -11.77 9.15 -14.51
CA GLY A 238 -10.43 9.10 -13.94
C GLY A 238 -9.79 7.72 -13.97
N ASP A 239 -8.54 7.61 -13.49
CA ASP A 239 -7.71 6.41 -13.64
C ASP A 239 -7.88 5.37 -12.51
N ARG A 240 -8.73 5.65 -11.49
CA ARG A 240 -8.77 4.87 -10.24
C ARG A 240 -9.85 3.79 -10.18
N ALA A 241 -10.92 3.93 -10.96
CA ALA A 241 -12.04 3.00 -10.94
C ALA A 241 -11.76 1.72 -11.75
N LEU A 242 -10.70 1.02 -11.40
CA LEU A 242 -10.22 -0.18 -12.08
C LEU A 242 -11.04 -1.41 -11.63
N PHE A 243 -12.31 -1.43 -12.01
CA PHE A 243 -13.24 -2.52 -11.74
C PHE A 243 -13.67 -3.17 -13.04
N ASP A 244 -13.85 -4.49 -13.02
CA ASP A 244 -14.47 -5.24 -14.08
C ASP A 244 -15.92 -5.58 -13.71
N GLY A 245 -16.88 -5.06 -14.50
CA GLY A 245 -18.31 -5.27 -14.32
C GLY A 245 -18.95 -6.14 -15.43
N VAL A 246 -18.15 -6.67 -16.37
CA VAL A 246 -18.69 -7.43 -17.52
C VAL A 246 -19.39 -8.70 -17.06
N ASN A 247 -20.68 -8.82 -17.40
CA ASN A 247 -21.54 -9.92 -16.97
C ASN A 247 -21.59 -10.15 -15.46
N ARG A 248 -21.49 -9.08 -14.66
CA ARG A 248 -21.51 -9.10 -13.20
C ARG A 248 -22.65 -8.25 -12.66
N SER A 249 -23.20 -8.66 -11.51
CA SER A 249 -24.05 -7.78 -10.73
C SER A 249 -23.21 -6.82 -9.89
N LEU A 250 -23.77 -5.67 -9.53
CA LEU A 250 -23.13 -4.76 -8.59
C LEU A 250 -23.18 -5.31 -7.15
N ASP A 251 -24.30 -5.90 -6.79
CA ASP A 251 -24.56 -6.40 -5.45
C ASP A 251 -23.90 -7.76 -5.21
N ASN A 252 -23.47 -8.00 -3.96
CA ASN A 252 -22.81 -9.23 -3.54
C ASN A 252 -23.83 -10.19 -2.86
N ASP A 253 -24.97 -10.44 -3.54
CA ASP A 253 -26.09 -11.21 -2.97
C ASP A 253 -25.78 -12.70 -2.88
N ASP A 254 -24.95 -13.22 -3.75
CA ASP A 254 -24.49 -14.61 -3.74
C ASP A 254 -22.96 -14.70 -3.55
N VAL A 255 -22.55 -15.05 -2.36
CA VAL A 255 -21.11 -15.17 -2.01
C VAL A 255 -20.44 -16.36 -2.68
N ALA A 256 -21.20 -17.37 -3.12
CA ALA A 256 -20.67 -18.54 -3.80
C ALA A 256 -20.39 -18.28 -5.29
N THR A 257 -21.00 -17.24 -5.86
CA THR A 257 -20.84 -16.88 -7.27
C THR A 257 -19.93 -15.68 -7.43
N PHE A 258 -18.76 -15.84 -8.07
CA PHE A 258 -17.81 -14.74 -8.26
C PHE A 258 -18.37 -13.57 -9.07
N LYS A 259 -19.33 -13.82 -9.97
CA LYS A 259 -20.03 -12.79 -10.76
C LYS A 259 -21.04 -11.95 -9.96
N SER A 260 -21.32 -12.31 -8.72
CA SER A 260 -22.07 -11.50 -7.77
C SER A 260 -21.14 -10.50 -7.10
N GLY A 261 -20.91 -9.37 -7.76
CA GLY A 261 -20.00 -8.30 -7.42
C GLY A 261 -18.96 -7.99 -8.51
N PHE A 262 -18.48 -6.75 -8.57
CA PHE A 262 -17.47 -6.34 -9.54
C PHE A 262 -16.08 -6.89 -9.18
N GLY A 263 -15.33 -7.36 -10.18
CA GLY A 263 -13.92 -7.72 -10.04
C GLY A 263 -13.06 -6.48 -9.75
N VAL A 264 -12.00 -6.62 -8.96
CA VAL A 264 -11.04 -5.54 -8.71
C VAL A 264 -9.81 -5.75 -9.57
N ALA A 265 -9.72 -5.04 -10.68
CA ALA A 265 -8.69 -5.22 -11.69
C ALA A 265 -7.57 -4.16 -11.60
N LYS A 266 -7.15 -3.85 -10.36
CA LYS A 266 -6.20 -2.77 -10.08
C LYS A 266 -4.77 -3.14 -10.43
N PHE A 267 -4.32 -4.34 -10.03
CA PHE A 267 -2.99 -4.84 -10.33
C PHE A 267 -2.93 -5.56 -11.68
N THR A 268 -1.78 -5.50 -12.33
CA THR A 268 -1.45 -6.30 -13.51
C THR A 268 0.05 -6.62 -13.52
N ASN A 269 0.41 -7.81 -14.01
CA ASN A 269 1.81 -8.18 -14.21
C ASN A 269 2.34 -7.80 -15.61
N PHE A 270 1.55 -7.11 -16.43
CA PHE A 270 2.09 -6.48 -17.64
C PHE A 270 2.98 -5.31 -17.29
N LYS A 271 4.07 -5.16 -18.06
CA LYS A 271 4.96 -4.01 -17.99
C LYS A 271 4.43 -2.84 -18.81
N THR A 272 4.95 -1.64 -18.60
CA THR A 272 4.51 -0.43 -19.30
C THR A 272 4.79 -0.46 -20.81
N ASP A 273 5.70 -1.30 -21.29
CA ASP A 273 5.94 -1.56 -22.72
C ASP A 273 4.98 -2.60 -23.32
N GLY A 274 4.10 -3.19 -22.51
CA GLY A 274 3.14 -4.21 -22.90
C GLY A 274 3.67 -5.64 -22.85
N SER A 275 4.94 -5.84 -22.48
CA SER A 275 5.50 -7.18 -22.29
C SER A 275 4.97 -7.85 -21.02
N ALA A 276 5.07 -9.19 -20.98
CA ALA A 276 4.75 -9.98 -19.79
C ALA A 276 5.86 -9.87 -18.73
N GLY A 277 5.55 -10.26 -17.50
CA GLY A 277 6.54 -10.47 -16.45
C GLY A 277 7.49 -11.63 -16.74
N HIS A 278 8.44 -11.84 -15.84
CA HIS A 278 9.47 -12.88 -16.01
C HIS A 278 8.91 -14.31 -15.91
N ASP A 279 7.86 -14.50 -15.13
CA ASP A 279 7.21 -15.80 -14.94
C ASP A 279 5.71 -15.71 -15.25
N ALA A 280 5.14 -16.80 -15.75
CA ALA A 280 3.71 -16.82 -16.11
C ALA A 280 2.80 -16.81 -14.88
N THR A 281 3.26 -17.31 -13.74
CA THR A 281 2.49 -17.46 -12.50
C THR A 281 2.84 -16.37 -11.50
N PHE A 282 4.14 -16.19 -11.22
CA PHE A 282 4.62 -15.29 -10.16
C PHE A 282 4.90 -13.89 -10.70
N PRO A 283 4.28 -12.85 -10.11
CA PRO A 283 4.38 -11.49 -10.65
C PRO A 283 5.70 -10.80 -10.29
N ASP A 284 6.08 -9.84 -11.14
CA ASP A 284 7.17 -8.89 -10.91
C ASP A 284 6.71 -7.65 -10.14
N ALA A 285 5.40 -7.35 -10.17
CA ALA A 285 4.85 -6.14 -9.57
C ALA A 285 5.10 -6.08 -8.06
N ASP A 286 5.91 -5.12 -7.61
CA ASP A 286 6.14 -4.86 -6.19
C ASP A 286 4.86 -4.45 -5.48
N PHE A 287 4.72 -4.85 -4.22
CA PHE A 287 3.65 -4.38 -3.37
C PHE A 287 4.14 -3.26 -2.44
N PHE A 288 3.74 -2.03 -2.71
CA PHE A 288 4.12 -0.90 -1.87
C PHE A 288 3.31 -0.88 -0.56
N LEU A 289 3.89 -1.38 0.53
CA LEU A 289 3.33 -1.34 1.88
C LEU A 289 3.13 0.11 2.37
N MET A 290 3.98 1.02 1.88
CA MET A 290 3.94 2.44 2.15
C MET A 290 4.22 3.24 0.88
N ARG A 291 3.43 4.29 0.63
CA ARG A 291 3.59 5.19 -0.52
C ARG A 291 3.49 6.66 -0.11
N ALA A 292 4.15 7.53 -0.84
CA ALA A 292 4.09 8.97 -0.61
C ALA A 292 2.64 9.52 -0.62
N ALA A 293 1.75 8.97 -1.47
CA ALA A 293 0.34 9.37 -1.52
C ALA A 293 -0.36 9.28 -0.16
N GLU A 294 0.00 8.33 0.70
CA GLU A 294 -0.54 8.20 2.04
C GLU A 294 -0.17 9.38 2.93
N ALA A 295 1.06 9.89 2.82
CA ALA A 295 1.47 11.06 3.58
C ALA A 295 0.62 12.30 3.24
N TYR A 296 0.25 12.47 1.96
CA TYR A 296 -0.67 13.54 1.56
C TYR A 296 -2.05 13.39 2.19
N LEU A 297 -2.57 12.15 2.27
CA LEU A 297 -3.87 11.87 2.91
C LEU A 297 -3.81 12.09 4.42
N ASN A 298 -2.77 11.55 5.07
CA ASN A 298 -2.57 11.71 6.52
C ASN A 298 -2.41 13.18 6.91
N PHE A 299 -1.66 13.95 6.10
CA PHE A 299 -1.50 15.40 6.29
C PHE A 299 -2.85 16.12 6.24
N ALA A 300 -3.63 15.86 5.19
CA ALA A 300 -4.91 16.52 5.00
C ALA A 300 -5.95 16.14 6.06
N GLU A 301 -5.99 14.86 6.47
CA GLU A 301 -6.88 14.42 7.53
C GLU A 301 -6.48 15.02 8.88
N ALA A 302 -5.19 14.99 9.23
CA ALA A 302 -4.70 15.59 10.47
C ALA A 302 -4.97 17.10 10.50
N ASP A 303 -4.75 17.79 9.38
CA ASP A 303 -5.06 19.20 9.21
C ASP A 303 -6.55 19.50 9.47
N ALA A 304 -7.45 18.73 8.87
CA ALA A 304 -8.88 18.88 9.09
C ALA A 304 -9.29 18.64 10.55
N ARG A 305 -8.72 17.61 11.21
CA ARG A 305 -9.01 17.29 12.61
C ARG A 305 -8.53 18.38 13.57
N ILE A 306 -7.37 18.99 13.31
CA ILE A 306 -6.87 20.14 14.09
C ILE A 306 -7.80 21.35 13.97
N ASN A 307 -8.41 21.55 12.79
CA ASN A 307 -9.22 22.72 12.46
C ASN A 307 -10.73 22.45 12.53
N GLY A 308 -11.18 21.54 13.38
CA GLY A 308 -12.59 21.31 13.64
C GLY A 308 -13.37 20.69 12.48
N GLY A 309 -12.70 19.92 11.61
CA GLY A 309 -13.28 19.18 10.49
C GLY A 309 -13.14 19.88 9.12
N GLN A 310 -12.46 21.02 9.05
CA GLN A 310 -12.18 21.74 7.80
C GLN A 310 -10.67 21.78 7.52
N THR A 311 -10.28 21.53 6.28
CA THR A 311 -8.88 21.65 5.87
C THR A 311 -8.49 23.12 5.64
N THR A 312 -7.24 23.45 5.91
CA THR A 312 -6.59 24.66 5.42
C THR A 312 -6.33 24.56 3.89
N ASP A 313 -5.84 25.64 3.31
CA ASP A 313 -5.40 25.64 1.89
C ASP A 313 -4.32 24.59 1.63
N GLU A 314 -3.40 24.36 2.59
CA GLU A 314 -2.37 23.32 2.48
C GLU A 314 -2.97 21.90 2.47
N GLY A 315 -3.90 21.60 3.38
CA GLY A 315 -4.59 20.31 3.42
C GLY A 315 -5.41 20.08 2.14
N THR A 316 -6.10 21.10 1.67
CA THR A 316 -6.84 21.07 0.40
C THR A 316 -5.89 20.84 -0.79
N ALA A 317 -4.73 21.51 -0.82
CA ALA A 317 -3.73 21.31 -1.87
C ALA A 317 -3.18 19.87 -1.89
N ALA A 318 -2.95 19.27 -0.72
CA ALA A 318 -2.50 17.88 -0.61
C ALA A 318 -3.51 16.90 -1.24
N ILE A 319 -4.80 17.03 -0.94
CA ILE A 319 -5.85 16.21 -1.57
C ILE A 319 -5.92 16.45 -3.08
N ASN A 320 -5.86 17.72 -3.51
CA ASN A 320 -5.95 18.07 -4.92
C ASN A 320 -4.74 17.55 -5.73
N ALA A 321 -3.55 17.46 -5.15
CA ALA A 321 -2.39 16.83 -5.79
C ALA A 321 -2.68 15.36 -6.16
N ILE A 322 -3.28 14.59 -5.25
CA ILE A 322 -3.67 13.20 -5.49
C ILE A 322 -4.78 13.11 -6.54
N ARG A 323 -5.79 13.99 -6.44
CA ARG A 323 -6.91 14.01 -7.40
C ARG A 323 -6.41 14.33 -8.82
N LYS A 324 -5.58 15.37 -8.95
CA LYS A 324 -5.00 15.79 -10.24
C LYS A 324 -4.15 14.68 -10.88
N ARG A 325 -3.41 13.91 -10.07
CA ARG A 325 -2.61 12.79 -10.56
C ARG A 325 -3.47 11.70 -11.21
N ALA A 326 -4.69 11.48 -10.71
CA ALA A 326 -5.58 10.39 -11.07
C ALA A 326 -6.74 10.80 -12.02
N ASN A 327 -6.66 12.00 -12.60
CA ASN A 327 -7.68 12.53 -13.54
C ASN A 327 -7.06 12.88 -14.89
#